data_63956880474e43483365af36d65c2261
#
_entry.id   63956880474e43483365af36d65c2261
#
_cell.length_a   1.000
_cell.length_b   1.000
_cell.length_c   1.000
_cell.angle_alpha   90.00
_cell.angle_beta   90.00
_cell.angle_gamma   90.00
#
_symmetry.space_group_name_H-M   'P 1'
#
loop_
_entity.id
_entity.type
_entity.pdbx_description
1 polymer ?
#
loop_
_entity_poly.entity_id
_entity_poly.type
_entity_poly.pdbx_seq_one_letter_code
_entity_poly.pdbx_strand_id
1 'polypeptide(L)'
;MGNPILVHVQDSDQNPVEGVRVEVYVYSGYWARGGDMEGETDEDGHAFMETADDYESSRLIKIEVRGQEYGPYEIGDGPFTVEI
;
A
#
# COMPACT_ATOMS: atom_id res chain seq x y z
N MET A 1 11.52 14.03 4.59
CA MET A 1 11.34 13.10 3.48
C MET A 1 10.78 11.82 4.03
N GLY A 2 9.98 11.12 3.25
CA GLY A 2 9.39 9.88 3.70
C GLY A 2 9.88 8.70 2.87
N ASN A 3 9.33 7.53 3.20
CA ASN A 3 9.60 6.31 2.43
C ASN A 3 8.60 6.24 1.28
N PRO A 4 9.07 6.01 0.05
CA PRO A 4 8.15 5.83 -1.07
C PRO A 4 7.49 4.44 -0.98
N ILE A 5 6.22 4.38 -1.31
CA ILE A 5 5.46 3.13 -1.34
C ILE A 5 4.72 3.05 -2.67
N LEU A 6 5.03 2.03 -3.44
CA LEU A 6 4.37 1.78 -4.71
C LEU A 6 3.57 0.49 -4.60
N VAL A 7 2.27 0.58 -4.85
CA VAL A 7 1.36 -0.58 -4.83
C VAL A 7 0.80 -0.79 -6.22
N HIS A 8 0.92 -2.00 -6.72
CA HIS A 8 0.33 -2.41 -7.99
C HIS A 8 -0.88 -3.27 -7.68
N VAL A 9 -2.05 -2.88 -8.20
CA VAL A 9 -3.30 -3.62 -8.00
C VAL A 9 -3.69 -4.27 -9.31
N GLN A 10 -3.94 -5.57 -9.25
CA GLN A 10 -4.33 -6.36 -10.42
C GLN A 10 -5.51 -7.26 -10.07
N ASP A 11 -6.21 -7.72 -11.10
CA ASP A 11 -7.29 -8.70 -10.92
C ASP A 11 -6.73 -10.13 -11.01
N SER A 12 -7.61 -11.13 -10.93
CA SER A 12 -7.20 -12.53 -10.97
C SER A 12 -6.58 -12.95 -12.29
N ASP A 13 -6.81 -12.19 -13.36
CA ASP A 13 -6.20 -12.42 -14.66
C ASP A 13 -4.92 -11.62 -14.85
N GLN A 14 -4.45 -10.97 -13.78
CA GLN A 14 -3.24 -10.16 -13.77
C GLN A 14 -3.35 -8.88 -14.61
N ASN A 15 -4.57 -8.42 -14.85
CA ASN A 15 -4.79 -7.15 -15.53
C ASN A 15 -4.74 -6.01 -14.50
N PRO A 16 -4.12 -4.87 -14.85
CA PRO A 16 -4.10 -3.73 -13.93
C PRO A 16 -5.52 -3.21 -13.69
N VAL A 17 -5.77 -2.75 -12.47
CA VAL A 17 -7.07 -2.21 -12.09
C VAL A 17 -6.92 -0.74 -11.77
N GLU A 18 -7.61 0.11 -12.54
CA GLU A 18 -7.55 1.57 -12.43
C GLU A 18 -8.64 2.08 -11.52
N GLY A 19 -8.38 3.22 -10.86
CA GLY A 19 -9.41 3.94 -10.11
C GLY A 19 -9.73 3.32 -8.76
N VAL A 20 -8.86 2.47 -8.24
CA VAL A 20 -9.08 1.80 -6.97
C VAL A 20 -8.34 2.54 -5.86
N ARG A 21 -9.04 2.79 -4.77
CA ARG A 21 -8.43 3.44 -3.61
C ARG A 21 -7.58 2.42 -2.84
N VAL A 22 -6.35 2.83 -2.54
CA VAL A 22 -5.40 2.02 -1.78
C VAL A 22 -5.06 2.78 -0.51
N GLU A 23 -5.17 2.11 0.63
CA GLU A 23 -4.79 2.68 1.92
C GLU A 23 -3.66 1.87 2.50
N VAL A 24 -2.72 2.56 3.16
CA VAL A 24 -1.57 1.92 3.77
C VAL A 24 -1.50 2.34 5.23
N TYR A 25 -1.37 1.36 6.12
CA TYR A 25 -1.23 1.58 7.55
C TYR A 25 0.19 1.25 7.96
N VAL A 26 0.82 2.15 8.73
CA VAL A 26 2.15 1.90 9.27
C VAL A 26 2.01 1.44 10.71
N TYR A 27 2.68 0.34 11.05
CA TYR A 27 2.63 -0.20 12.40
C TYR A 27 3.42 0.68 13.36
N SER A 28 2.79 1.10 14.45
CA SER A 28 3.42 1.97 15.45
C SER A 28 3.11 1.48 16.86
N GLY A 29 3.00 0.17 17.04
CA GLY A 29 2.63 -0.45 18.31
C GLY A 29 1.23 -1.04 18.31
N TYR A 30 0.38 -0.53 17.44
CA TYR A 30 -0.94 -1.08 17.17
C TYR A 30 -1.37 -0.64 15.78
N TRP A 31 -2.28 -1.40 15.17
CA TRP A 31 -2.81 -1.06 13.85
C TRP A 31 -3.97 -0.09 14.03
N ALA A 32 -3.85 1.09 13.40
CA ALA A 32 -4.91 2.08 13.43
C ALA A 32 -6.00 1.73 12.41
N ARG A 33 -7.21 2.20 12.67
CA ARG A 33 -8.27 2.17 11.66
C ARG A 33 -8.11 3.39 10.77
N GLY A 34 -8.36 3.20 9.47
CA GLY A 34 -8.13 4.25 8.51
C GLY A 34 -6.66 4.30 8.13
N GLY A 35 -6.36 4.56 6.90
CA GLY A 35 -4.99 4.53 6.41
C GLY A 35 -4.19 5.73 6.87
N ASP A 36 -2.91 5.50 7.18
CA ASP A 36 -1.96 6.59 7.40
C ASP A 36 -1.72 7.34 6.11
N MET A 37 -1.86 6.63 4.99
CA MET A 37 -1.69 7.17 3.65
C MET A 37 -2.74 6.57 2.73
N GLU A 38 -3.07 7.27 1.66
CA GLU A 38 -3.98 6.75 0.67
C GLU A 38 -3.58 7.25 -0.71
N GLY A 39 -3.96 6.48 -1.72
CA GLY A 39 -3.75 6.83 -3.11
C GLY A 39 -4.78 6.12 -3.96
N GLU A 40 -4.79 6.44 -5.23
CA GLU A 40 -5.71 5.83 -6.18
C GLU A 40 -4.88 5.28 -7.34
N THR A 41 -5.24 4.09 -7.81
CA THR A 41 -4.49 3.48 -8.90
C THR A 41 -4.73 4.21 -10.21
N ASP A 42 -3.66 4.32 -11.00
CA ASP A 42 -3.71 4.88 -12.35
C ASP A 42 -4.06 3.79 -13.36
N GLU A 43 -3.95 4.13 -14.65
CA GLU A 43 -4.31 3.20 -15.72
C GLU A 43 -3.41 1.96 -15.77
N ASP A 44 -2.23 2.02 -15.16
CA ASP A 44 -1.33 0.88 -15.04
C ASP A 44 -1.53 0.10 -13.75
N GLY A 45 -2.53 0.48 -12.96
CA GLY A 45 -2.82 -0.18 -11.71
C GLY A 45 -1.90 0.22 -10.57
N HIS A 46 -1.14 1.29 -10.72
CA HIS A 46 -0.18 1.73 -9.72
C HIS A 46 -0.74 2.84 -8.85
N ALA A 47 -0.55 2.72 -7.54
CA ALA A 47 -0.81 3.79 -6.59
C ALA A 47 0.51 4.11 -5.90
N PHE A 48 0.91 5.37 -5.95
CA PHE A 48 2.16 5.82 -5.35
C PHE A 48 1.87 6.69 -4.14
N MET A 49 2.58 6.40 -3.04
CA MET A 49 2.43 7.14 -1.79
C MET A 49 3.79 7.35 -1.17
N GLU A 50 3.85 8.28 -0.23
CA GLU A 50 5.07 8.53 0.52
C GLU A 50 4.69 8.77 1.97
N THR A 51 5.43 8.15 2.90
CA THR A 51 5.19 8.35 4.31
C THR A 51 5.59 9.76 4.73
N ALA A 52 4.93 10.30 5.77
CA ALA A 52 5.27 11.62 6.29
C ALA A 52 6.63 11.62 6.97
N ASP A 53 6.97 10.53 7.64
CA ASP A 53 8.22 10.39 8.39
C ASP A 53 9.11 9.34 7.75
N ASP A 54 10.41 9.40 8.06
CA ASP A 54 11.33 8.36 7.64
C ASP A 54 11.22 7.18 8.60
N TYR A 55 11.04 6.00 8.05
CA TYR A 55 10.98 4.75 8.81
C TYR A 55 12.09 3.81 8.38
N GLU A 56 12.46 2.92 9.26
CA GLU A 56 13.39 1.85 8.91
C GLU A 56 12.74 0.91 7.91
N SER A 57 13.55 0.33 7.02
CA SER A 57 13.05 -0.55 5.98
C SER A 57 12.31 -1.78 6.53
N SER A 58 12.56 -2.14 7.77
CA SER A 58 11.90 -3.26 8.43
C SER A 58 10.56 -2.89 9.08
N ARG A 59 10.18 -1.63 9.04
CA ARG A 59 8.89 -1.20 9.60
C ARG A 59 7.75 -1.92 8.89
N LEU A 60 6.81 -2.46 9.66
CA LEU A 60 5.71 -3.22 9.09
C LEU A 60 4.58 -2.29 8.64
N ILE A 61 3.99 -2.65 7.51
CA ILE A 61 2.83 -1.95 6.97
C ILE A 61 1.78 -2.97 6.55
N LYS A 62 0.53 -2.52 6.50
CA LYS A 62 -0.56 -3.26 5.88
C LYS A 62 -1.15 -2.42 4.78
N ILE A 63 -1.63 -3.09 3.76
CA ILE A 63 -2.26 -2.45 2.59
C ILE A 63 -3.71 -2.87 2.59
N GLU A 64 -4.62 -1.90 2.47
CA GLU A 64 -6.04 -2.20 2.37
C GLU A 64 -6.57 -1.74 1.03
N VAL A 65 -7.27 -2.65 0.32
CA VAL A 65 -7.93 -2.37 -0.95
C VAL A 65 -9.30 -2.99 -0.88
N ARG A 66 -10.34 -2.17 -1.11
CA ARG A 66 -11.74 -2.64 -1.14
C ARG A 66 -12.12 -3.42 0.11
N GLY A 67 -11.65 -2.96 1.26
CA GLY A 67 -11.99 -3.60 2.53
C GLY A 67 -11.20 -4.86 2.85
N GLN A 68 -10.30 -5.28 1.98
CA GLN A 68 -9.41 -6.42 2.23
C GLN A 68 -8.05 -5.92 2.66
N GLU A 69 -7.50 -6.54 3.69
CA GLU A 69 -6.16 -6.21 4.18
C GLU A 69 -5.15 -7.21 3.64
N TYR A 70 -3.99 -6.70 3.26
CA TYR A 70 -2.89 -7.49 2.73
C TYR A 70 -1.64 -7.19 3.55
N GLY A 71 -0.83 -8.21 3.78
CA GLY A 71 0.37 -8.09 4.57
C GLY A 71 0.22 -8.80 5.91
N PRO A 72 1.05 -8.45 6.92
CA PRO A 72 1.96 -7.30 6.89
C PRO A 72 3.17 -7.49 5.97
N TYR A 73 3.68 -6.36 5.49
CA TYR A 73 4.89 -6.31 4.69
C TYR A 73 5.88 -5.40 5.37
N GLU A 74 7.17 -5.52 5.03
CA GLU A 74 8.17 -4.54 5.44
C GLU A 74 8.21 -3.42 4.40
N ILE A 75 8.29 -2.18 4.87
CA ILE A 75 8.29 -1.01 3.98
C ILE A 75 9.36 -1.14 2.89
N GLY A 76 10.51 -1.69 3.24
CA GLY A 76 11.63 -1.80 2.31
C GLY A 76 11.47 -2.86 1.23
N ASP A 77 10.42 -3.68 1.30
CA ASP A 77 10.24 -4.80 0.38
C ASP A 77 9.48 -4.42 -0.90
N GLY A 78 9.06 -3.16 -1.03
CA GLY A 78 8.32 -2.73 -2.21
C GLY A 78 9.12 -2.85 -3.51
N PRO A 79 8.46 -2.77 -4.64
CA PRO A 79 7.03 -2.50 -4.80
C PRO A 79 6.15 -3.69 -4.38
N PHE A 80 4.90 -3.40 -4.06
CA PHE A 80 3.96 -4.41 -3.56
C PHE A 80 2.91 -4.68 -4.62
N THR A 81 2.56 -5.96 -4.80
CA THR A 81 1.52 -6.35 -5.74
C THR A 81 0.37 -6.96 -4.95
N VAL A 82 -0.83 -6.46 -5.22
CA VAL A 82 -2.06 -6.90 -4.57
C VAL A 82 -3.02 -7.41 -5.63
N GLU A 83 -3.58 -8.59 -5.43
CA GLU A 83 -4.57 -9.15 -6.33
C GLU A 83 -5.96 -9.06 -5.68
N ILE A 84 -6.90 -8.48 -6.41
CA ILE A 84 -8.27 -8.29 -5.91
C ILE A 84 -9.29 -9.07 -6.71
#